data_ac16df9100c5f15ca8956e1a0cd40c04
#
_entry.id   ac16df9100c5f15ca8956e1a0cd40c04
#
_cell.length_a   1.000
_cell.length_b   1.000
_cell.length_c   1.000
_cell.angle_alpha   90.00
_cell.angle_beta   90.00
_cell.angle_gamma   90.00
#
_symmetry.space_group_name_H-M   'P 1'
#
loop_
_entity.id
_entity.type
_entity.pdbx_description
1 polymer ?
#
loop_
_entity_poly.entity_id
_entity_poly.type
_entity_poly.pdbx_seq_one_letter_code
_entity_poly.pdbx_strand_id
1 'polypeptide(L)'
;MKIKMPVDVRMIIDRIEKNGFSAYAVGGCVRDSLLQKEPNDWDICTNALPTDILRIFQGFHTFDAGIKHGTVSVVVNSVVYEITTFRIDGEYFDNRHPENVEFTDDLITDLSRRDFTVNAMAYSERTGLVDPFDGAYDLELMAVRCVGNPVLRFNEDALRIMRALRFASCYNMAIEKHTAQAIFECKNLLKNIAAERIVSEFNKLACGESCEYILRRFKTVFAEFLPEITIMFGYEQHTPHHNKTLWRHTTCAMTNIDPEPLLRITMLLHDLGKPMACKKDPDGTAHFKGHPKFSAVMARQILERLKYSREFIDDCVTLIAYHDVRLTGSKPQIRRVMNKIGETNMRRLLKVQYADLMAQSMYKRDEKLEKFNFACKSFDEIVKEKDCFTLKQLDINGHDLIKMGITDGKQIGETLNKMLGMVMDETLENKNSILIQKAKEINSL
;
A
#
# COMPACT_ATOMS: atom_id res chain seq x y z
N MET A 1 2.90 -2.05 -35.38
CA MET A 1 1.93 -1.64 -34.35
C MET A 1 2.10 -0.14 -34.10
N LYS A 2 1.05 0.65 -33.99
CA LYS A 2 1.15 2.12 -33.82
C LYS A 2 0.71 2.50 -32.39
N ILE A 3 1.62 3.08 -31.61
CA ILE A 3 1.34 3.59 -30.26
C ILE A 3 0.83 5.03 -30.39
N LYS A 4 -0.27 5.35 -29.70
CA LYS A 4 -0.83 6.70 -29.67
C LYS A 4 -0.12 7.50 -28.58
N MET A 5 0.90 8.26 -28.95
CA MET A 5 1.62 9.16 -28.04
C MET A 5 0.85 10.48 -27.84
N PRO A 6 0.91 11.10 -26.64
CA PRO A 6 0.46 12.47 -26.42
C PRO A 6 1.15 13.48 -27.37
N VAL A 7 0.46 14.59 -27.65
CA VAL A 7 0.99 15.64 -28.53
C VAL A 7 2.32 16.19 -28.02
N ASP A 8 2.44 16.39 -26.69
CA ASP A 8 3.65 16.93 -26.07
C ASP A 8 4.84 15.99 -26.20
N VAL A 9 4.63 14.66 -26.00
CA VAL A 9 5.66 13.64 -26.18
C VAL A 9 6.18 13.62 -27.62
N ARG A 10 5.25 13.67 -28.60
CA ARG A 10 5.63 13.76 -30.03
C ARG A 10 6.43 15.04 -30.30
N MET A 11 5.98 16.18 -29.80
CA MET A 11 6.68 17.45 -29.98
C MET A 11 8.10 17.40 -29.39
N ILE A 12 8.29 16.78 -28.22
CA ILE A 12 9.59 16.62 -27.60
C ILE A 12 10.49 15.74 -28.48
N ILE A 13 10.02 14.57 -28.90
CA ILE A 13 10.76 13.64 -29.77
C ILE A 13 11.12 14.33 -31.10
N ASP A 14 10.17 14.93 -31.78
CA ASP A 14 10.37 15.64 -33.05
C ASP A 14 11.41 16.76 -32.92
N ARG A 15 11.39 17.49 -31.80
CA ARG A 15 12.34 18.59 -31.55
C ARG A 15 13.75 18.07 -31.39
N ILE A 16 13.97 16.95 -30.69
CA ILE A 16 15.26 16.28 -30.53
C ILE A 16 15.73 15.76 -31.90
N GLU A 17 14.88 15.07 -32.65
CA GLU A 17 15.23 14.52 -33.96
C GLU A 17 15.56 15.61 -34.99
N LYS A 18 14.88 16.76 -35.00
CA LYS A 18 15.22 17.92 -35.83
C LYS A 18 16.59 18.53 -35.53
N ASN A 19 17.12 18.29 -34.35
CA ASN A 19 18.50 18.70 -33.98
C ASN A 19 19.56 17.64 -34.26
N GLY A 20 19.20 16.55 -34.99
CA GLY A 20 20.14 15.53 -35.45
C GLY A 20 20.36 14.37 -34.50
N PHE A 21 19.57 14.27 -33.42
CA PHE A 21 19.64 13.19 -32.45
C PHE A 21 18.50 12.18 -32.63
N SER A 22 18.66 11.00 -32.05
CA SER A 22 17.60 9.99 -31.97
C SER A 22 16.85 10.13 -30.66
N ALA A 23 15.51 9.97 -30.66
CA ALA A 23 14.70 10.00 -29.44
C ALA A 23 13.56 8.99 -29.50
N TYR A 24 13.21 8.43 -28.36
CA TYR A 24 12.18 7.39 -28.23
C TYR A 24 11.42 7.55 -26.91
N ALA A 25 10.12 7.27 -26.92
CA ALA A 25 9.40 6.90 -25.72
C ALA A 25 9.88 5.52 -25.26
N VAL A 26 10.03 5.28 -23.94
CA VAL A 26 10.71 4.07 -23.46
C VAL A 26 10.13 3.55 -22.15
N GLY A 27 10.17 2.24 -21.96
CA GLY A 27 9.87 1.62 -20.67
C GLY A 27 8.38 1.48 -20.38
N GLY A 28 7.94 2.02 -19.23
CA GLY A 28 6.58 1.84 -18.72
C GLY A 28 5.48 2.31 -19.68
N CYS A 29 5.68 3.45 -20.30
CA CYS A 29 4.69 4.00 -21.25
C CYS A 29 4.50 3.14 -22.49
N VAL A 30 5.58 2.53 -23.01
CA VAL A 30 5.51 1.62 -24.15
C VAL A 30 4.76 0.35 -23.75
N ARG A 31 5.15 -0.27 -22.63
CA ARG A 31 4.46 -1.45 -22.08
C ARG A 31 2.96 -1.19 -21.87
N ASP A 32 2.60 -0.12 -21.17
CA ASP A 32 1.20 0.15 -20.83
C ASP A 32 0.38 0.45 -22.11
N SER A 33 0.96 1.17 -23.07
CA SER A 33 0.33 1.37 -24.39
C SER A 33 0.10 0.06 -25.15
N LEU A 34 1.03 -0.88 -25.09
CA LEU A 34 0.87 -2.20 -25.71
C LEU A 34 -0.21 -3.03 -25.00
N LEU A 35 -0.38 -2.87 -23.69
CA LEU A 35 -1.46 -3.46 -22.90
C LEU A 35 -2.79 -2.70 -23.03
N GLN A 36 -2.87 -1.69 -23.91
CA GLN A 36 -4.06 -0.83 -24.08
C GLN A 36 -4.48 -0.11 -22.78
N LYS A 37 -3.51 0.13 -21.89
CA LYS A 37 -3.68 0.95 -20.69
C LYS A 37 -3.17 2.35 -20.96
N GLU A 38 -3.76 3.35 -20.33
CA GLU A 38 -3.26 4.72 -20.40
C GLU A 38 -2.02 4.85 -19.48
N PRO A 39 -0.84 5.23 -20.04
CA PRO A 39 0.36 5.45 -19.24
C PRO A 39 0.20 6.63 -18.28
N ASN A 40 0.68 6.48 -17.04
CA ASN A 40 0.68 7.57 -16.07
C ASN A 40 1.76 8.63 -16.36
N ASP A 41 2.89 8.20 -16.88
CA ASP A 41 4.07 9.00 -17.19
C ASP A 41 4.67 8.55 -18.53
N TRP A 42 5.42 9.45 -19.16
CA TRP A 42 6.09 9.20 -20.44
C TRP A 42 7.57 9.53 -20.31
N ASP A 43 8.39 8.50 -20.18
CA ASP A 43 9.84 8.60 -20.21
C ASP A 43 10.34 8.66 -21.63
N ILE A 44 11.33 9.51 -21.89
CA ILE A 44 11.96 9.68 -23.20
C ILE A 44 13.46 9.35 -23.05
N CYS A 45 14.01 8.60 -23.97
CA CYS A 45 15.45 8.37 -24.06
C CYS A 45 16.00 8.87 -25.39
N THR A 46 17.28 9.30 -25.40
CA THR A 46 17.94 9.94 -26.54
C THR A 46 19.45 9.72 -26.50
N ASN A 47 20.11 9.82 -27.64
CA ASN A 47 21.58 9.90 -27.69
C ASN A 47 22.10 11.35 -27.53
N ALA A 48 21.22 12.36 -27.39
CA ALA A 48 21.63 13.71 -27.05
C ALA A 48 22.21 13.74 -25.62
N LEU A 49 23.36 14.41 -25.44
CA LEU A 49 23.92 14.62 -24.11
C LEU A 49 23.07 15.60 -23.30
N PRO A 50 23.14 15.58 -21.96
CA PRO A 50 22.36 16.50 -21.12
C PRO A 50 22.54 18.00 -21.49
N THR A 51 23.75 18.38 -21.89
CA THR A 51 24.06 19.73 -22.38
C THR A 51 23.34 20.06 -23.69
N ASP A 52 23.22 19.07 -24.59
CA ASP A 52 22.47 19.24 -25.84
C ASP A 52 20.98 19.34 -25.58
N ILE A 53 20.44 18.53 -24.65
CA ILE A 53 19.04 18.61 -24.24
C ILE A 53 18.70 19.98 -23.70
N LEU A 54 19.53 20.54 -22.80
CA LEU A 54 19.35 21.89 -22.27
C LEU A 54 19.36 22.95 -23.38
N ARG A 55 20.26 22.83 -24.36
CA ARG A 55 20.35 23.72 -25.54
C ARG A 55 19.11 23.59 -26.43
N ILE A 56 18.66 22.36 -26.74
CA ILE A 56 17.50 22.08 -27.59
C ILE A 56 16.21 22.65 -26.96
N PHE A 57 16.10 22.59 -25.64
CA PHE A 57 14.93 23.09 -24.90
C PHE A 57 15.14 24.48 -24.29
N GLN A 58 16.09 25.25 -24.83
CA GLN A 58 16.22 26.65 -24.46
C GLN A 58 14.91 27.40 -24.66
N GLY A 59 14.42 28.09 -23.60
CA GLY A 59 13.13 28.77 -23.56
C GLY A 59 11.98 27.93 -22.93
N PHE A 60 12.24 26.67 -22.60
CA PHE A 60 11.37 25.87 -21.74
C PHE A 60 11.90 25.89 -20.29
N HIS A 61 11.01 25.64 -19.32
CA HIS A 61 11.45 25.43 -17.96
C HIS A 61 12.06 24.04 -17.82
N THR A 62 13.31 23.97 -17.35
CA THR A 62 14.06 22.71 -17.22
C THR A 62 14.61 22.56 -15.81
N PHE A 63 14.71 21.31 -15.33
CA PHE A 63 15.39 20.95 -14.09
C PHE A 63 16.56 20.01 -14.40
N ASP A 64 17.69 20.25 -13.76
CA ASP A 64 18.96 19.54 -13.97
C ASP A 64 19.35 18.62 -12.80
N ALA A 65 18.46 18.42 -11.83
CA ALA A 65 18.72 17.60 -10.64
C ALA A 65 19.21 16.17 -10.96
N GLY A 66 18.80 15.61 -12.11
CA GLY A 66 19.19 14.28 -12.60
C GLY A 66 20.41 14.26 -13.53
N ILE A 67 21.08 15.39 -13.77
CA ILE A 67 22.09 15.54 -14.83
C ILE A 67 23.28 14.59 -14.66
N LYS A 68 23.68 14.29 -13.43
CA LYS A 68 24.76 13.34 -13.12
C LYS A 68 24.44 11.90 -13.59
N HIS A 69 23.15 11.59 -13.76
CA HIS A 69 22.66 10.30 -14.25
C HIS A 69 22.15 10.37 -15.69
N GLY A 70 22.40 11.50 -16.38
CA GLY A 70 22.00 11.69 -17.76
C GLY A 70 20.55 12.14 -17.95
N THR A 71 19.82 12.51 -16.90
CA THR A 71 18.40 12.90 -17.00
C THR A 71 18.22 14.40 -16.88
N VAL A 72 17.47 14.98 -17.81
CA VAL A 72 16.98 16.36 -17.78
C VAL A 72 15.45 16.33 -17.80
N SER A 73 14.83 17.03 -16.84
CA SER A 73 13.38 17.19 -16.83
C SER A 73 12.99 18.46 -17.58
N VAL A 74 12.03 18.34 -18.49
CA VAL A 74 11.51 19.47 -19.31
C VAL A 74 10.04 19.66 -19.02
N VAL A 75 9.60 20.88 -18.76
CA VAL A 75 8.19 21.21 -18.52
C VAL A 75 7.52 21.65 -19.82
N VAL A 76 6.51 20.92 -20.23
CA VAL A 76 5.65 21.27 -21.38
C VAL A 76 4.21 21.31 -20.93
N ASN A 77 3.48 22.38 -21.16
CA ASN A 77 2.08 22.53 -20.76
C ASN A 77 1.78 22.15 -19.29
N SER A 78 2.68 22.56 -18.37
CA SER A 78 2.62 22.27 -16.93
C SER A 78 2.81 20.78 -16.55
N VAL A 79 3.23 19.93 -17.49
CA VAL A 79 3.60 18.53 -17.27
C VAL A 79 5.10 18.39 -17.35
N VAL A 80 5.68 17.63 -16.42
CA VAL A 80 7.13 17.33 -16.39
C VAL A 80 7.39 16.07 -17.19
N TYR A 81 8.33 16.13 -18.13
CA TYR A 81 8.81 14.99 -18.93
C TYR A 81 10.28 14.74 -18.63
N GLU A 82 10.63 13.50 -18.34
CA GLU A 82 12.02 13.09 -18.12
C GLU A 82 12.66 12.64 -19.45
N ILE A 83 13.77 13.29 -19.81
CA ILE A 83 14.57 12.95 -21.01
C ILE A 83 15.93 12.46 -20.52
N THR A 84 16.21 11.18 -20.78
CA THR A 84 17.43 10.52 -20.31
C THR A 84 18.34 10.18 -21.48
N THR A 85 19.60 10.58 -21.38
CA THR A 85 20.64 10.18 -22.34
C THR A 85 20.90 8.68 -22.27
N PHE A 86 21.06 8.02 -23.43
CA PHE A 86 21.45 6.60 -23.47
C PHE A 86 22.75 6.40 -22.71
N ARG A 87 22.78 5.35 -21.90
CA ARG A 87 23.91 5.13 -21.00
C ARG A 87 24.23 3.67 -20.76
N ILE A 88 25.46 3.45 -20.39
CA ILE A 88 25.97 2.20 -19.81
C ILE A 88 26.12 2.46 -18.32
N ASP A 89 25.56 1.60 -17.50
CA ASP A 89 25.78 1.66 -16.07
C ASP A 89 27.10 0.93 -15.76
N GLY A 90 27.99 1.56 -15.00
CA GLY A 90 29.24 0.97 -14.52
C GLY A 90 29.03 -0.09 -13.43
N GLU A 91 30.10 -0.47 -12.74
CA GLU A 91 29.99 -1.43 -11.63
C GLU A 91 29.13 -0.90 -10.47
N TYR A 92 28.42 -1.82 -9.81
CA TYR A 92 27.55 -1.53 -8.69
C TYR A 92 28.17 -2.10 -7.40
N PHE A 93 28.53 -1.25 -6.44
CA PHE A 93 29.10 -1.68 -5.16
C PHE A 93 28.08 -1.77 -4.01
N ASP A 94 26.99 -1.02 -4.10
CA ASP A 94 25.98 -0.92 -3.04
C ASP A 94 24.64 -1.60 -3.38
N ASN A 95 24.62 -2.42 -4.46
CA ASN A 95 23.39 -3.01 -5.02
C ASN A 95 22.33 -1.97 -5.41
N ARG A 96 22.76 -0.74 -5.79
CA ARG A 96 21.82 0.36 -6.12
C ARG A 96 22.33 1.33 -7.18
N HIS A 97 23.51 1.87 -6.97
CA HIS A 97 24.02 2.96 -7.81
C HIS A 97 25.23 2.47 -8.60
N PRO A 98 25.25 2.69 -9.92
CA PRO A 98 26.48 2.53 -10.64
C PRO A 98 27.49 3.60 -10.18
N GLU A 99 28.74 3.22 -9.99
CA GLU A 99 29.79 4.14 -9.58
C GLU A 99 29.99 5.27 -10.61
N ASN A 100 29.94 4.89 -11.86
CA ASN A 100 30.05 5.79 -13.00
C ASN A 100 28.98 5.47 -14.04
N VAL A 101 28.58 6.48 -14.77
CA VAL A 101 27.66 6.39 -15.90
C VAL A 101 28.43 6.84 -17.15
N GLU A 102 28.49 5.98 -18.15
CA GLU A 102 29.06 6.34 -19.46
C GLU A 102 27.90 6.54 -20.45
N PHE A 103 27.96 7.63 -21.22
CA PHE A 103 26.96 7.87 -22.25
C PHE A 103 27.31 7.08 -23.52
N THR A 104 26.30 6.62 -24.23
CA THR A 104 26.44 5.86 -25.48
C THR A 104 25.47 6.39 -26.53
N ASP A 105 25.79 6.14 -27.79
CA ASP A 105 24.87 6.42 -28.91
C ASP A 105 23.99 5.21 -29.27
N ASP A 106 24.21 4.06 -28.62
CA ASP A 106 23.50 2.82 -28.90
C ASP A 106 22.29 2.61 -28.00
N LEU A 107 21.09 2.68 -28.59
CA LEU A 107 19.83 2.42 -27.93
C LEU A 107 19.74 1.01 -27.34
N ILE A 108 20.26 -0.01 -28.04
CA ILE A 108 20.21 -1.42 -27.60
C ILE A 108 20.97 -1.59 -26.28
N THR A 109 22.11 -0.93 -26.18
CA THR A 109 22.93 -0.91 -24.96
C THR A 109 22.16 -0.25 -23.80
N ASP A 110 21.48 0.89 -24.02
CA ASP A 110 20.63 1.50 -22.97
C ASP A 110 19.46 0.58 -22.55
N LEU A 111 18.83 -0.09 -23.51
CA LEU A 111 17.73 -1.03 -23.21
C LEU A 111 18.24 -2.26 -22.45
N SER A 112 19.48 -2.72 -22.72
CA SER A 112 20.06 -3.92 -22.09
C SER A 112 20.28 -3.81 -20.58
N ARG A 113 20.47 -2.59 -20.02
CA ARG A 113 20.67 -2.36 -18.58
C ARG A 113 19.36 -2.33 -17.79
N ARG A 114 18.21 -2.32 -18.46
CA ARG A 114 16.89 -2.25 -17.81
C ARG A 114 16.55 -3.53 -17.07
N ASP A 115 15.53 -3.45 -16.21
CA ASP A 115 15.15 -4.54 -15.31
C ASP A 115 14.53 -5.74 -16.05
N PHE A 116 13.45 -5.49 -16.81
CA PHE A 116 12.63 -6.54 -17.43
C PHE A 116 12.42 -6.27 -18.91
N THR A 117 12.30 -7.34 -19.69
CA THR A 117 12.05 -7.29 -21.14
C THR A 117 10.87 -6.40 -21.49
N VAL A 118 9.78 -6.51 -20.74
CA VAL A 118 8.55 -5.71 -20.91
C VAL A 118 8.74 -4.20 -20.67
N ASN A 119 9.86 -3.80 -20.04
CA ASN A 119 10.25 -2.40 -19.83
C ASN A 119 11.48 -2.01 -20.68
N ALA A 120 12.04 -2.94 -21.46
CA ALA A 120 13.19 -2.73 -22.31
C ALA A 120 12.80 -2.57 -23.79
N MET A 121 11.69 -1.88 -24.02
CA MET A 121 11.16 -1.53 -25.33
C MET A 121 11.15 -0.02 -25.51
N ALA A 122 11.41 0.43 -26.73
CA ALA A 122 11.37 1.83 -27.12
C ALA A 122 10.48 2.04 -28.35
N TYR A 123 9.90 3.23 -28.51
CA TYR A 123 9.05 3.53 -29.63
C TYR A 123 9.23 4.95 -30.11
N SER A 124 9.31 5.15 -31.44
CA SER A 124 9.09 6.45 -32.08
C SER A 124 8.19 6.29 -33.31
N GLU A 125 7.55 7.37 -33.76
CA GLU A 125 6.71 7.28 -34.96
C GLU A 125 7.51 6.99 -36.23
N ARG A 126 8.78 7.34 -36.24
CA ARG A 126 9.71 7.15 -37.37
C ARG A 126 10.20 5.71 -37.51
N THR A 127 10.60 5.08 -36.41
CA THR A 127 11.20 3.73 -36.40
C THR A 127 10.22 2.62 -36.03
N GLY A 128 9.06 2.98 -35.46
CA GLY A 128 8.15 2.01 -34.87
C GLY A 128 8.67 1.47 -33.52
N LEU A 129 8.23 0.28 -33.15
CA LEU A 129 8.65 -0.42 -31.96
C LEU A 129 10.08 -1.01 -32.13
N VAL A 130 10.96 -0.71 -31.18
CA VAL A 130 12.28 -1.31 -31.04
C VAL A 130 12.25 -2.22 -29.82
N ASP A 131 12.35 -3.52 -30.02
CA ASP A 131 12.19 -4.57 -29.00
C ASP A 131 13.29 -5.63 -29.16
N PRO A 132 14.52 -5.35 -28.71
CA PRO A 132 15.65 -6.28 -28.90
C PRO A 132 15.64 -7.49 -27.94
N PHE A 133 14.73 -7.50 -26.95
CA PHE A 133 14.69 -8.52 -25.90
C PHE A 133 13.35 -9.26 -25.83
N ASP A 134 12.54 -9.22 -26.88
CA ASP A 134 11.25 -9.90 -26.99
C ASP A 134 10.24 -9.50 -25.90
N GLY A 135 10.26 -8.21 -25.48
CA GLY A 135 9.37 -7.69 -24.45
C GLY A 135 7.89 -7.73 -24.85
N ALA A 136 7.58 -7.49 -26.13
CA ALA A 136 6.23 -7.60 -26.66
C ALA A 136 5.71 -9.05 -26.60
N TYR A 137 6.56 -10.04 -26.89
CA TYR A 137 6.22 -11.45 -26.75
C TYR A 137 6.00 -11.84 -25.28
N ASP A 138 6.85 -11.37 -24.35
CA ASP A 138 6.64 -11.58 -22.92
C ASP A 138 5.35 -10.89 -22.40
N LEU A 139 4.93 -9.77 -23.00
CA LEU A 139 3.60 -9.17 -22.71
C LEU A 139 2.45 -10.05 -23.19
N GLU A 140 2.53 -10.63 -24.38
CA GLU A 140 1.52 -11.57 -24.88
C GLU A 140 1.41 -12.81 -23.97
N LEU A 141 2.54 -13.30 -23.46
CA LEU A 141 2.58 -14.42 -22.50
C LEU A 141 2.22 -14.01 -21.06
N MET A 142 1.97 -12.72 -20.81
CA MET A 142 1.80 -12.18 -19.46
C MET A 142 2.93 -12.63 -18.52
N ALA A 143 4.20 -12.44 -18.96
CA ALA A 143 5.38 -12.91 -18.26
C ALA A 143 6.29 -11.75 -17.82
N VAL A 144 6.85 -11.83 -16.62
CA VAL A 144 7.95 -10.98 -16.14
C VAL A 144 9.24 -11.74 -16.27
N ARG A 145 10.10 -11.29 -17.17
CA ARG A 145 11.44 -11.84 -17.45
C ARG A 145 12.49 -10.74 -17.29
N CYS A 146 13.60 -11.02 -16.60
CA CYS A 146 14.75 -10.12 -16.57
C CYS A 146 15.40 -9.99 -17.95
N VAL A 147 15.94 -8.82 -18.26
CA VAL A 147 16.82 -8.63 -19.41
C VAL A 147 18.16 -9.35 -19.16
N GLY A 148 18.54 -10.26 -20.02
CA GLY A 148 19.80 -11.01 -19.90
C GLY A 148 19.83 -11.97 -18.70
N ASN A 149 20.91 -11.94 -17.91
CA ASN A 149 21.07 -12.83 -16.77
C ASN A 149 20.39 -12.28 -15.49
N PRO A 150 19.37 -12.95 -14.93
CA PRO A 150 18.62 -12.44 -13.78
C PRO A 150 19.49 -12.27 -12.53
N VAL A 151 20.45 -13.18 -12.28
CA VAL A 151 21.34 -13.10 -11.10
C VAL A 151 22.20 -11.84 -11.16
N LEU A 152 22.75 -11.52 -12.33
CA LEU A 152 23.51 -10.29 -12.53
C LEU A 152 22.61 -9.06 -12.32
N ARG A 153 21.42 -9.05 -12.91
CA ARG A 153 20.47 -7.92 -12.76
C ARG A 153 20.08 -7.66 -11.30
N PHE A 154 19.90 -8.71 -10.51
CA PHE A 154 19.56 -8.57 -9.08
C PHE A 154 20.76 -8.18 -8.21
N ASN A 155 21.97 -8.54 -8.57
CA ASN A 155 23.18 -8.06 -7.91
C ASN A 155 23.48 -6.58 -8.20
N GLU A 156 23.12 -6.06 -9.36
CA GLU A 156 23.22 -4.64 -9.69
C GLU A 156 22.24 -3.79 -8.84
N ASP A 157 20.95 -4.08 -8.89
CA ASP A 157 19.95 -3.43 -8.04
C ASP A 157 19.01 -4.49 -7.47
N ALA A 158 19.21 -4.82 -6.20
CA ALA A 158 18.42 -5.83 -5.50
C ALA A 158 16.94 -5.44 -5.36
N LEU A 159 16.58 -4.14 -5.50
CA LEU A 159 15.18 -3.72 -5.52
C LEU A 159 14.44 -4.30 -6.74
N ARG A 160 15.15 -4.68 -7.81
CA ARG A 160 14.55 -5.36 -8.97
C ARG A 160 13.81 -6.64 -8.57
N ILE A 161 14.22 -7.31 -7.48
CA ILE A 161 13.48 -8.45 -6.90
C ILE A 161 12.06 -8.01 -6.51
N MET A 162 11.94 -6.96 -5.71
CA MET A 162 10.63 -6.44 -5.30
C MET A 162 9.81 -5.90 -6.48
N ARG A 163 10.49 -5.30 -7.46
CA ARG A 163 9.85 -4.83 -8.70
C ARG A 163 9.28 -5.99 -9.52
N ALA A 164 10.01 -7.11 -9.66
CA ALA A 164 9.50 -8.32 -10.34
C ALA A 164 8.22 -8.83 -9.68
N LEU A 165 8.25 -8.97 -8.34
CA LEU A 165 7.10 -9.41 -7.55
C LEU A 165 5.92 -8.43 -7.68
N ARG A 166 6.18 -7.13 -7.69
CA ARG A 166 5.17 -6.09 -7.89
C ARG A 166 4.54 -6.17 -9.28
N PHE A 167 5.35 -6.27 -10.34
CA PHE A 167 4.81 -6.38 -11.70
C PHE A 167 3.93 -7.63 -11.83
N ALA A 168 4.39 -8.76 -11.30
CA ALA A 168 3.61 -9.99 -11.29
C ALA A 168 2.28 -9.82 -10.53
N SER A 169 2.28 -9.11 -9.40
CA SER A 169 1.08 -8.85 -8.61
C SER A 169 0.12 -7.87 -9.30
N CYS A 170 0.64 -6.73 -9.78
CA CYS A 170 -0.19 -5.63 -10.29
C CYS A 170 -0.76 -5.87 -11.70
N TYR A 171 -0.03 -6.62 -12.52
CA TYR A 171 -0.43 -6.89 -13.91
C TYR A 171 -0.91 -8.34 -14.12
N ASN A 172 -1.04 -9.12 -13.04
CA ASN A 172 -1.42 -10.54 -13.10
C ASN A 172 -0.51 -11.35 -14.03
N MET A 173 0.80 -11.10 -13.95
CA MET A 173 1.82 -11.76 -14.78
C MET A 173 2.47 -12.92 -14.05
N ALA A 174 2.82 -13.99 -14.78
CA ALA A 174 3.68 -15.04 -14.27
C ALA A 174 5.14 -14.57 -14.25
N ILE A 175 5.92 -14.99 -13.25
CA ILE A 175 7.37 -14.74 -13.26
C ILE A 175 8.04 -15.90 -14.00
N GLU A 176 8.83 -15.58 -15.02
CA GLU A 176 9.56 -16.55 -15.83
C GLU A 176 10.49 -17.43 -14.94
N LYS A 177 10.69 -18.68 -15.32
CA LYS A 177 11.32 -19.72 -14.49
C LYS A 177 12.72 -19.34 -13.99
N HIS A 178 13.61 -18.85 -14.87
CA HIS A 178 14.98 -18.47 -14.47
C HIS A 178 14.98 -17.20 -13.61
N THR A 179 14.12 -16.26 -13.93
CA THR A 179 13.89 -15.05 -13.12
C THR A 179 13.36 -15.41 -11.73
N ALA A 180 12.40 -16.33 -11.64
CA ALA A 180 11.86 -16.80 -10.36
C ALA A 180 12.91 -17.54 -9.52
N GLN A 181 13.76 -18.36 -10.15
CA GLN A 181 14.86 -19.05 -9.47
C GLN A 181 15.88 -18.05 -8.92
N ALA A 182 16.30 -17.08 -9.72
CA ALA A 182 17.24 -16.04 -9.29
C ALA A 182 16.67 -15.17 -8.14
N ILE A 183 15.34 -14.94 -8.09
CA ILE A 183 14.70 -14.26 -6.96
C ILE A 183 14.96 -15.03 -5.66
N PHE A 184 14.83 -16.36 -5.65
CA PHE A 184 15.10 -17.16 -4.44
C PHE A 184 16.60 -17.20 -4.10
N GLU A 185 17.48 -17.23 -5.08
CA GLU A 185 18.93 -17.22 -4.90
C GLU A 185 19.43 -15.90 -4.32
N CYS A 186 18.89 -14.78 -4.82
CA CYS A 186 19.35 -13.42 -4.50
C CYS A 186 18.54 -12.73 -3.39
N LYS A 187 17.53 -13.38 -2.78
CA LYS A 187 16.61 -12.75 -1.84
C LYS A 187 17.28 -12.04 -0.65
N ASN A 188 18.42 -12.57 -0.16
CA ASN A 188 19.17 -11.97 0.98
C ASN A 188 19.69 -10.57 0.67
N LEU A 189 19.89 -10.22 -0.63
CA LEU A 189 20.31 -8.88 -1.04
C LEU A 189 19.29 -7.81 -0.65
N LEU A 190 18.03 -8.17 -0.41
CA LEU A 190 17.00 -7.24 0.06
C LEU A 190 17.35 -6.59 1.41
N LYS A 191 18.21 -7.22 2.23
CA LYS A 191 18.68 -6.64 3.49
C LYS A 191 19.54 -5.39 3.30
N ASN A 192 20.12 -5.22 2.11
CA ASN A 192 20.98 -4.09 1.77
C ASN A 192 20.16 -2.88 1.27
N ILE A 193 18.84 -3.05 1.05
CA ILE A 193 17.99 -2.02 0.47
C ILE A 193 17.33 -1.21 1.58
N ALA A 194 17.31 0.11 1.41
CA ALA A 194 16.62 1.01 2.32
C ALA A 194 15.14 0.65 2.47
N ALA A 195 14.64 0.64 3.70
CA ALA A 195 13.29 0.21 4.02
C ALA A 195 12.22 0.97 3.22
N GLU A 196 12.40 2.26 3.01
CA GLU A 196 11.48 3.13 2.28
C GLU A 196 11.29 2.69 0.82
N ARG A 197 12.40 2.23 0.18
CA ARG A 197 12.33 1.71 -1.20
C ARG A 197 11.58 0.38 -1.26
N ILE A 198 11.85 -0.53 -0.31
CA ILE A 198 11.14 -1.80 -0.20
C ILE A 198 9.65 -1.54 0.03
N VAL A 199 9.30 -0.67 0.98
CA VAL A 199 7.91 -0.33 1.33
C VAL A 199 7.15 0.26 0.15
N SER A 200 7.79 1.14 -0.64
CA SER A 200 7.17 1.72 -1.84
C SER A 200 6.75 0.63 -2.85
N GLU A 201 7.60 -0.35 -3.13
CA GLU A 201 7.28 -1.47 -4.02
C GLU A 201 6.29 -2.44 -3.37
N PHE A 202 6.46 -2.72 -2.07
CA PHE A 202 5.62 -3.64 -1.32
C PHE A 202 4.16 -3.15 -1.20
N ASN A 203 3.94 -1.86 -0.95
CA ASN A 203 2.59 -1.28 -0.88
C ASN A 203 1.85 -1.44 -2.22
N LYS A 204 2.54 -1.19 -3.34
CA LYS A 204 1.98 -1.40 -4.68
C LYS A 204 1.68 -2.87 -4.93
N LEU A 205 2.60 -3.77 -4.54
CA LEU A 205 2.41 -5.22 -4.64
C LEU A 205 1.20 -5.69 -3.83
N ALA A 206 1.07 -5.25 -2.58
CA ALA A 206 -0.04 -5.61 -1.70
C ALA A 206 -1.40 -5.19 -2.26
N CYS A 207 -1.44 -4.11 -3.04
CA CYS A 207 -2.63 -3.63 -3.73
C CYS A 207 -2.87 -4.32 -5.09
N GLY A 208 -1.95 -5.15 -5.55
CA GLY A 208 -2.07 -5.86 -6.81
C GLY A 208 -3.14 -6.95 -6.79
N GLU A 209 -3.68 -7.25 -7.95
CA GLU A 209 -4.76 -8.21 -8.17
C GLU A 209 -4.34 -9.64 -7.78
N SER A 210 -3.07 -10.00 -8.08
CA SER A 210 -2.51 -11.33 -7.80
C SER A 210 -1.67 -11.38 -6.51
N CYS A 211 -1.88 -10.43 -5.56
CA CYS A 211 -1.05 -10.32 -4.36
C CYS A 211 -1.07 -11.60 -3.51
N GLU A 212 -2.20 -12.30 -3.38
CA GLU A 212 -2.30 -13.57 -2.63
C GLU A 212 -1.35 -14.62 -3.20
N TYR A 213 -1.40 -14.83 -4.53
CA TYR A 213 -0.56 -15.82 -5.20
C TYR A 213 0.93 -15.49 -4.99
N ILE A 214 1.33 -14.25 -5.18
CA ILE A 214 2.71 -13.81 -5.04
C ILE A 214 3.18 -13.94 -3.59
N LEU A 215 2.40 -13.48 -2.61
CA LEU A 215 2.74 -13.60 -1.20
C LEU A 215 2.88 -15.07 -0.76
N ARG A 216 2.07 -15.95 -1.27
CA ARG A 216 2.14 -17.38 -0.93
C ARG A 216 3.33 -18.08 -1.57
N ARG A 217 3.59 -17.82 -2.86
CA ARG A 217 4.67 -18.46 -3.62
C ARG A 217 6.04 -17.98 -3.15
N PHE A 218 6.19 -16.70 -2.89
CA PHE A 218 7.46 -16.07 -2.55
C PHE A 218 7.57 -15.69 -1.05
N LYS A 219 6.83 -16.37 -0.18
CA LYS A 219 6.77 -16.06 1.27
C LYS A 219 8.15 -15.92 1.94
N THR A 220 9.12 -16.74 1.53
CA THR A 220 10.49 -16.71 2.08
C THR A 220 11.30 -15.50 1.59
N VAL A 221 10.90 -14.86 0.51
CA VAL A 221 11.52 -13.61 0.03
C VAL A 221 11.02 -12.44 0.90
N PHE A 222 9.73 -12.41 1.20
CA PHE A 222 9.16 -11.40 2.11
C PHE A 222 9.70 -11.52 3.53
N ALA A 223 10.03 -12.73 3.98
CA ALA A 223 10.64 -12.97 5.29
C ALA A 223 12.02 -12.33 5.46
N GLU A 224 12.71 -11.92 4.38
CA GLU A 224 14.02 -11.25 4.48
C GLU A 224 13.91 -9.83 5.10
N PHE A 225 12.78 -9.14 4.89
CA PHE A 225 12.52 -7.83 5.50
C PHE A 225 11.33 -7.82 6.48
N LEU A 226 10.52 -8.88 6.50
CA LEU A 226 9.41 -9.13 7.44
C LEU A 226 9.57 -10.50 8.10
N PRO A 227 10.63 -10.73 8.89
CA PRO A 227 10.89 -12.04 9.48
C PRO A 227 9.77 -12.52 10.40
N GLU A 228 9.00 -11.60 10.97
CA GLU A 228 7.91 -11.89 11.90
C GLU A 228 6.79 -12.71 11.26
N ILE A 229 6.57 -12.62 9.93
CA ILE A 229 5.53 -13.40 9.25
C ILE A 229 5.82 -14.90 9.23
N THR A 230 7.06 -15.31 9.49
CA THR A 230 7.46 -16.73 9.47
C THR A 230 6.69 -17.57 10.47
N ILE A 231 6.28 -17.00 11.61
CA ILE A 231 5.48 -17.70 12.64
C ILE A 231 4.10 -18.13 12.13
N MET A 232 3.62 -17.52 11.03
CA MET A 232 2.33 -17.88 10.41
C MET A 232 2.46 -19.01 9.38
N PHE A 233 3.70 -19.34 8.93
CA PHE A 233 3.91 -20.34 7.88
C PHE A 233 3.62 -21.75 8.40
N GLY A 234 2.63 -22.40 7.80
CA GLY A 234 2.22 -23.74 8.23
C GLY A 234 1.50 -23.81 9.58
N TYR A 235 1.24 -22.67 10.24
CA TYR A 235 0.54 -22.63 11.52
C TYR A 235 -0.93 -23.04 11.36
N GLU A 236 -1.30 -24.21 11.88
CA GLU A 236 -2.67 -24.72 11.91
C GLU A 236 -3.47 -24.09 13.04
N GLN A 237 -4.70 -23.66 12.74
CA GLN A 237 -5.49 -22.89 13.72
C GLN A 237 -6.39 -23.77 14.62
N HIS A 238 -6.60 -25.03 14.29
CA HIS A 238 -7.36 -26.04 15.09
C HIS A 238 -8.66 -25.49 15.68
N THR A 239 -9.47 -24.79 14.89
CA THR A 239 -10.77 -24.26 15.30
C THR A 239 -11.77 -24.42 14.17
N PRO A 240 -13.07 -24.66 14.45
CA PRO A 240 -14.10 -24.77 13.40
C PRO A 240 -14.20 -23.54 12.49
N HIS A 241 -13.80 -22.37 13.03
CA HIS A 241 -13.87 -21.11 12.30
C HIS A 241 -12.82 -20.97 11.20
N HIS A 242 -11.74 -21.76 11.23
CA HIS A 242 -10.63 -21.65 10.29
C HIS A 242 -10.24 -23.02 9.72
N ASN A 243 -10.38 -23.19 8.42
CA ASN A 243 -9.99 -24.38 7.66
C ASN A 243 -8.70 -24.17 6.84
N LYS A 244 -8.01 -23.07 7.07
CA LYS A 244 -6.77 -22.68 6.40
C LYS A 244 -5.68 -22.51 7.45
N THR A 245 -4.41 -22.72 7.06
CA THR A 245 -3.28 -22.26 7.88
C THR A 245 -3.37 -20.75 8.08
N LEU A 246 -2.74 -20.22 9.13
CA LEU A 246 -2.79 -18.81 9.45
C LEU A 246 -2.30 -17.93 8.27
N TRP A 247 -1.19 -18.33 7.62
CA TRP A 247 -0.68 -17.62 6.43
C TRP A 247 -1.68 -17.62 5.26
N ARG A 248 -2.31 -18.75 4.98
CA ARG A 248 -3.33 -18.84 3.91
C ARG A 248 -4.58 -18.02 4.23
N HIS A 249 -4.99 -18.01 5.49
CA HIS A 249 -6.10 -17.16 5.96
C HIS A 249 -5.77 -15.69 5.74
N THR A 250 -4.60 -15.24 6.24
CA THR A 250 -4.13 -13.85 6.15
C THR A 250 -4.04 -13.36 4.70
N THR A 251 -3.41 -14.14 3.81
CA THR A 251 -3.29 -13.75 2.39
C THR A 251 -4.63 -13.73 1.66
N CYS A 252 -5.55 -14.63 1.99
CA CYS A 252 -6.92 -14.64 1.49
C CYS A 252 -7.72 -13.42 2.02
N ALA A 253 -7.56 -13.05 3.29
CA ALA A 253 -8.21 -11.87 3.86
C ALA A 253 -7.74 -10.57 3.19
N MET A 254 -6.45 -10.49 2.80
CA MET A 254 -5.94 -9.36 2.04
C MET A 254 -6.65 -9.15 0.69
N THR A 255 -7.07 -10.20 0.00
CA THR A 255 -7.77 -10.06 -1.28
C THR A 255 -9.24 -9.70 -1.15
N ASN A 256 -9.82 -9.89 0.02
CA ASN A 256 -11.21 -9.55 0.32
C ASN A 256 -11.42 -8.09 0.79
N ILE A 257 -10.37 -7.27 0.80
CA ILE A 257 -10.45 -5.87 1.19
C ILE A 257 -9.99 -4.95 0.04
N ASP A 258 -10.43 -3.72 0.06
CA ASP A 258 -10.07 -2.73 -0.96
C ASP A 258 -8.54 -2.64 -1.14
N PRO A 259 -8.06 -2.37 -2.38
CA PRO A 259 -6.63 -2.30 -2.68
C PRO A 259 -6.02 -0.96 -2.24
N GLU A 260 -6.17 -0.64 -0.96
CA GLU A 260 -5.55 0.50 -0.28
C GLU A 260 -4.40 0.01 0.59
N PRO A 261 -3.21 0.63 0.55
CA PRO A 261 -2.04 0.16 1.32
C PRO A 261 -2.33 -0.03 2.80
N LEU A 262 -3.02 0.94 3.45
CA LEU A 262 -3.37 0.87 4.86
C LEU A 262 -4.20 -0.40 5.18
N LEU A 263 -5.24 -0.65 4.39
CA LEU A 263 -6.14 -1.77 4.60
C LEU A 263 -5.45 -3.12 4.34
N ARG A 264 -4.68 -3.22 3.25
CA ARG A 264 -3.94 -4.43 2.88
C ARG A 264 -2.87 -4.80 3.90
N ILE A 265 -2.10 -3.81 4.39
CA ILE A 265 -1.08 -4.02 5.42
C ILE A 265 -1.73 -4.33 6.78
N THR A 266 -2.86 -3.70 7.11
CA THR A 266 -3.66 -4.08 8.29
C THR A 266 -4.04 -5.55 8.23
N MET A 267 -4.58 -6.03 7.10
CA MET A 267 -4.91 -7.45 6.93
C MET A 267 -3.70 -8.37 6.98
N LEU A 268 -2.53 -7.95 6.48
CA LEU A 268 -1.32 -8.74 6.58
C LEU A 268 -0.89 -8.99 8.03
N LEU A 269 -1.12 -8.02 8.91
CA LEU A 269 -0.58 -8.02 10.28
C LEU A 269 -1.63 -8.33 11.36
N HIS A 270 -2.95 -8.36 11.03
CA HIS A 270 -4.03 -8.41 12.03
C HIS A 270 -3.96 -9.64 12.95
N ASP A 271 -3.55 -10.76 12.42
CA ASP A 271 -3.55 -12.06 13.10
C ASP A 271 -2.15 -12.56 13.52
N LEU A 272 -1.12 -11.73 13.35
CA LEU A 272 0.27 -12.08 13.62
C LEU A 272 0.50 -12.54 15.07
N GLY A 273 -0.30 -12.05 16.01
CA GLY A 273 -0.24 -12.41 17.43
C GLY A 273 -0.98 -13.70 17.83
N LYS A 274 -1.70 -14.38 16.92
CA LYS A 274 -2.43 -15.61 17.24
C LYS A 274 -1.57 -16.72 17.85
N PRO A 275 -0.36 -17.02 17.31
CA PRO A 275 0.49 -18.06 17.91
C PRO A 275 0.87 -17.77 19.36
N MET A 276 1.04 -16.49 19.73
CA MET A 276 1.41 -16.06 21.08
C MET A 276 0.23 -16.12 22.06
N ALA A 277 -1.00 -15.96 21.57
CA ALA A 277 -2.22 -15.98 22.37
C ALA A 277 -2.87 -17.38 22.44
N CYS A 278 -2.31 -18.38 21.76
CA CYS A 278 -2.90 -19.69 21.62
C CYS A 278 -3.03 -20.42 22.96
N LYS A 279 -4.26 -20.86 23.26
CA LYS A 279 -4.56 -21.81 24.34
C LYS A 279 -5.38 -22.93 23.72
N LYS A 280 -5.11 -24.17 24.11
CA LYS A 280 -5.83 -25.35 23.61
C LYS A 280 -6.63 -25.96 24.75
N ASP A 281 -7.86 -26.33 24.41
CA ASP A 281 -8.70 -27.17 25.28
C ASP A 281 -8.22 -28.63 25.25
N PRO A 282 -8.68 -29.48 26.20
CA PRO A 282 -8.33 -30.91 26.23
C PRO A 282 -8.67 -31.68 24.94
N ASP A 283 -9.66 -31.24 24.19
CA ASP A 283 -10.07 -31.83 22.89
C ASP A 283 -9.21 -31.34 21.72
N GLY A 284 -8.22 -30.47 21.97
CA GLY A 284 -7.33 -29.91 20.97
C GLY A 284 -7.84 -28.65 20.28
N THR A 285 -9.05 -28.16 20.59
CA THR A 285 -9.60 -26.92 20.06
C THR A 285 -8.77 -25.72 20.53
N ALA A 286 -8.34 -24.89 19.58
CA ALA A 286 -7.50 -23.71 19.89
C ALA A 286 -8.34 -22.42 20.03
N HIS A 287 -7.96 -21.62 20.99
CA HIS A 287 -8.51 -20.29 21.27
C HIS A 287 -7.41 -19.23 21.25
N PHE A 288 -7.71 -18.06 20.69
CA PHE A 288 -6.75 -16.99 20.49
C PHE A 288 -7.15 -15.68 21.21
N LYS A 289 -7.78 -15.80 22.37
CA LYS A 289 -8.31 -14.64 23.12
C LYS A 289 -7.21 -13.62 23.41
N GLY A 290 -7.42 -12.37 22.97
CA GLY A 290 -6.50 -11.26 23.21
C GLY A 290 -5.37 -11.14 22.17
N HIS A 291 -5.35 -11.98 21.12
CA HIS A 291 -4.38 -11.87 20.01
C HIS A 291 -4.30 -10.48 19.38
N PRO A 292 -5.39 -9.65 19.29
CA PRO A 292 -5.28 -8.32 18.70
C PRO A 292 -4.26 -7.43 19.41
N LYS A 293 -4.10 -7.58 20.73
CA LYS A 293 -3.12 -6.80 21.51
C LYS A 293 -1.69 -7.18 21.12
N PHE A 294 -1.41 -8.47 20.98
CA PHE A 294 -0.09 -8.95 20.54
C PHE A 294 0.18 -8.51 19.10
N SER A 295 -0.79 -8.69 18.20
CA SER A 295 -0.69 -8.26 16.80
C SER A 295 -0.43 -6.75 16.71
N ALA A 296 -1.12 -5.92 17.46
CA ALA A 296 -0.97 -4.47 17.46
C ALA A 296 0.43 -4.02 17.92
N VAL A 297 0.99 -4.66 18.96
CA VAL A 297 2.35 -4.38 19.43
C VAL A 297 3.39 -4.78 18.38
N MET A 298 3.27 -5.97 17.81
CA MET A 298 4.18 -6.44 16.75
C MET A 298 4.06 -5.57 15.49
N ALA A 299 2.84 -5.22 15.09
CA ALA A 299 2.61 -4.35 13.94
C ALA A 299 3.26 -2.97 14.11
N ARG A 300 3.17 -2.35 15.30
CA ARG A 300 3.85 -1.07 15.57
C ARG A 300 5.36 -1.19 15.37
N GLN A 301 6.00 -2.20 15.97
CA GLN A 301 7.43 -2.42 15.84
C GLN A 301 7.87 -2.66 14.40
N ILE A 302 7.09 -3.45 13.64
CA ILE A 302 7.35 -3.72 12.21
C ILE A 302 7.24 -2.44 11.39
N LEU A 303 6.16 -1.68 11.55
CA LEU A 303 5.89 -0.48 10.75
C LEU A 303 6.86 0.66 11.07
N GLU A 304 7.29 0.81 12.34
CA GLU A 304 8.34 1.75 12.74
C GLU A 304 9.70 1.36 12.11
N ARG A 305 10.08 0.09 12.16
CA ARG A 305 11.30 -0.43 11.52
C ARG A 305 11.28 -0.25 10.01
N LEU A 306 10.12 -0.40 9.38
CA LEU A 306 9.91 -0.18 7.96
C LEU A 306 9.69 1.29 7.58
N LYS A 307 9.75 2.20 8.58
CA LYS A 307 9.68 3.65 8.39
C LYS A 307 8.39 4.15 7.72
N TYR A 308 7.26 3.54 8.07
CA TYR A 308 5.96 4.11 7.72
C TYR A 308 5.72 5.43 8.47
N SER A 309 4.86 6.29 7.94
CA SER A 309 4.47 7.53 8.61
C SER A 309 3.74 7.24 9.93
N ARG A 310 3.85 8.16 10.90
CA ARG A 310 3.19 8.02 12.20
C ARG A 310 1.67 7.85 12.07
N GLU A 311 1.05 8.63 11.20
CA GLU A 311 -0.39 8.53 10.92
C GLU A 311 -0.77 7.13 10.42
N PHE A 312 -0.03 6.59 9.44
CA PHE A 312 -0.23 5.23 8.94
C PHE A 312 -0.10 4.19 10.04
N ILE A 313 0.93 4.30 10.90
CA ILE A 313 1.17 3.38 12.02
C ILE A 313 0.00 3.43 12.99
N ASP A 314 -0.42 4.62 13.41
CA ASP A 314 -1.48 4.78 14.42
C ASP A 314 -2.83 4.26 13.90
N ASP A 315 -3.17 4.51 12.65
CA ASP A 315 -4.38 3.98 12.01
C ASP A 315 -4.32 2.45 11.90
N CYS A 316 -3.23 1.90 11.35
CA CYS A 316 -3.06 0.46 11.17
C CYS A 316 -3.14 -0.30 12.51
N VAL A 317 -2.41 0.18 13.51
CA VAL A 317 -2.38 -0.40 14.88
C VAL A 317 -3.76 -0.32 15.53
N THR A 318 -4.48 0.80 15.34
CA THR A 318 -5.85 0.95 15.82
C THR A 318 -6.79 -0.07 15.18
N LEU A 319 -6.75 -0.22 13.87
CA LEU A 319 -7.57 -1.19 13.16
C LEU A 319 -7.25 -2.64 13.61
N ILE A 320 -5.97 -2.97 13.78
CA ILE A 320 -5.54 -4.28 14.30
C ILE A 320 -6.04 -4.50 15.73
N ALA A 321 -5.93 -3.49 16.60
CA ALA A 321 -6.38 -3.62 17.99
C ALA A 321 -7.88 -3.87 18.13
N TYR A 322 -8.67 -3.38 17.18
CA TYR A 322 -10.13 -3.45 17.20
C TYR A 322 -10.73 -4.50 16.24
N HIS A 323 -9.93 -5.19 15.40
CA HIS A 323 -10.47 -6.06 14.37
C HIS A 323 -11.34 -7.22 14.90
N ASP A 324 -11.04 -7.75 16.09
CA ASP A 324 -11.80 -8.86 16.72
C ASP A 324 -12.88 -8.38 17.70
N VAL A 325 -13.17 -7.06 17.73
CA VAL A 325 -14.27 -6.53 18.57
C VAL A 325 -15.61 -7.03 18.01
N ARG A 326 -16.32 -7.81 18.81
CA ARG A 326 -17.65 -8.31 18.44
C ARG A 326 -18.68 -7.20 18.45
N LEU A 327 -19.07 -6.76 17.27
CA LEU A 327 -20.11 -5.76 17.11
C LEU A 327 -21.49 -6.45 17.17
N THR A 328 -22.29 -6.08 18.18
CA THR A 328 -23.65 -6.62 18.36
C THR A 328 -24.68 -5.89 17.50
N GLY A 329 -24.29 -4.76 16.89
CA GLY A 329 -25.15 -3.91 16.10
C GLY A 329 -25.99 -2.91 16.90
N SER A 330 -25.93 -2.89 18.24
CA SER A 330 -26.62 -1.85 19.00
C SER A 330 -25.96 -0.47 18.80
N LYS A 331 -26.75 0.57 18.54
CA LYS A 331 -26.24 1.94 18.38
C LYS A 331 -25.33 2.39 19.53
N PRO A 332 -25.65 2.17 20.82
CA PRO A 332 -24.78 2.49 21.93
C PRO A 332 -23.38 1.87 21.82
N GLN A 333 -23.29 0.59 21.43
CA GLN A 333 -22.00 -0.07 21.28
C GLN A 333 -21.20 0.54 20.11
N ILE A 334 -21.85 0.77 18.96
CA ILE A 334 -21.22 1.37 17.79
C ILE A 334 -20.69 2.77 18.13
N ARG A 335 -21.49 3.64 18.77
CA ARG A 335 -21.07 4.98 19.21
C ARG A 335 -19.86 4.92 20.15
N ARG A 336 -19.80 3.96 21.07
CA ARG A 336 -18.66 3.78 21.98
C ARG A 336 -17.41 3.38 21.24
N VAL A 337 -17.49 2.53 20.22
CA VAL A 337 -16.35 2.20 19.36
C VAL A 337 -15.95 3.43 18.54
N MET A 338 -16.90 4.14 17.91
CA MET A 338 -16.65 5.37 17.17
C MET A 338 -16.01 6.47 18.05
N ASN A 339 -16.42 6.59 19.31
CA ASN A 339 -15.78 7.50 20.27
C ASN A 339 -14.29 7.20 20.47
N LYS A 340 -13.88 5.92 20.41
CA LYS A 340 -12.49 5.49 20.63
C LYS A 340 -11.61 5.63 19.39
N ILE A 341 -12.14 5.29 18.22
CA ILE A 341 -11.34 5.18 16.99
C ILE A 341 -11.70 6.22 15.91
N GLY A 342 -12.77 6.99 16.13
CA GLY A 342 -13.30 7.94 15.17
C GLY A 342 -14.15 7.30 14.06
N GLU A 343 -14.89 8.14 13.33
CA GLU A 343 -15.76 7.68 12.23
C GLU A 343 -14.96 7.04 11.09
N THR A 344 -13.86 7.69 10.67
CA THR A 344 -13.03 7.21 9.56
C THR A 344 -12.50 5.81 9.83
N ASN A 345 -11.95 5.57 11.02
CA ASN A 345 -11.43 4.26 11.39
C ASN A 345 -12.54 3.25 11.68
N MET A 346 -13.74 3.69 12.12
CA MET A 346 -14.88 2.78 12.22
C MET A 346 -15.31 2.27 10.84
N ARG A 347 -15.35 3.12 9.83
CA ARG A 347 -15.65 2.74 8.44
C ARG A 347 -14.62 1.75 7.88
N ARG A 348 -13.33 1.99 8.15
CA ARG A 348 -12.22 1.08 7.79
C ARG A 348 -12.30 -0.24 8.56
N LEU A 349 -12.65 -0.20 9.85
CA LEU A 349 -12.79 -1.38 10.70
C LEU A 349 -13.87 -2.33 10.17
N LEU A 350 -15.00 -1.81 9.72
CA LEU A 350 -16.05 -2.64 9.09
C LEU A 350 -15.52 -3.35 7.85
N LYS A 351 -14.72 -2.69 7.00
CA LYS A 351 -14.07 -3.35 5.86
C LYS A 351 -13.11 -4.46 6.30
N VAL A 352 -12.30 -4.20 7.34
CA VAL A 352 -11.37 -5.18 7.93
C VAL A 352 -12.11 -6.41 8.46
N GLN A 353 -13.19 -6.20 9.24
CA GLN A 353 -13.99 -7.31 9.78
C GLN A 353 -14.70 -8.11 8.71
N TYR A 354 -15.21 -7.46 7.66
CA TYR A 354 -15.79 -8.16 6.51
C TYR A 354 -14.76 -9.03 5.80
N ALA A 355 -13.58 -8.49 5.54
CA ALA A 355 -12.51 -9.22 4.84
C ALA A 355 -12.02 -10.45 5.63
N ASP A 356 -11.86 -10.31 6.94
CA ASP A 356 -11.53 -11.41 7.85
C ASP A 356 -12.64 -12.49 7.84
N LEU A 357 -13.89 -12.09 7.99
CA LEU A 357 -15.04 -12.96 7.98
C LEU A 357 -15.13 -13.77 6.67
N MET A 358 -14.88 -13.12 5.52
CA MET A 358 -14.91 -13.78 4.21
C MET A 358 -13.75 -14.76 4.00
N ALA A 359 -12.63 -14.57 4.70
CA ALA A 359 -11.50 -15.49 4.68
C ALA A 359 -11.65 -16.69 5.62
N GLN A 360 -12.57 -16.65 6.58
CA GLN A 360 -12.89 -17.73 7.52
C GLN A 360 -13.56 -18.92 6.82
N SER A 361 -13.78 -20.02 7.56
CA SER A 361 -14.55 -21.18 7.10
C SER A 361 -16.05 -20.85 6.93
N MET A 362 -16.80 -21.76 6.34
CA MET A 362 -18.26 -21.63 6.21
C MET A 362 -19.00 -21.79 7.56
N TYR A 363 -18.30 -22.20 8.62
CA TYR A 363 -18.92 -22.45 9.91
C TYR A 363 -19.58 -21.19 10.48
N LYS A 364 -20.91 -21.24 10.65
CA LYS A 364 -21.75 -20.13 11.12
C LYS A 364 -21.59 -18.82 10.33
N ARG A 365 -21.23 -18.91 9.04
CA ARG A 365 -20.97 -17.71 8.22
C ARG A 365 -22.19 -16.83 8.09
N ASP A 366 -23.37 -17.43 7.83
CA ASP A 366 -24.61 -16.68 7.61
C ASP A 366 -25.03 -15.92 8.88
N GLU A 367 -24.95 -16.57 10.04
CA GLU A 367 -25.21 -15.94 11.34
C GLU A 367 -24.25 -14.75 11.62
N LYS A 368 -22.97 -14.92 11.25
CA LYS A 368 -21.97 -13.85 11.41
C LYS A 368 -22.22 -12.69 10.44
N LEU A 369 -22.58 -12.99 9.19
CA LEU A 369 -22.92 -11.97 8.19
C LEU A 369 -24.17 -11.18 8.58
N GLU A 370 -25.19 -11.84 9.12
CA GLU A 370 -26.39 -11.16 9.61
C GLU A 370 -26.04 -10.12 10.70
N LYS A 371 -25.25 -10.55 11.71
CA LYS A 371 -24.79 -9.64 12.79
C LYS A 371 -23.92 -8.50 12.25
N PHE A 372 -23.03 -8.80 11.32
CA PHE A 372 -22.21 -7.82 10.67
C PHE A 372 -23.03 -6.78 9.89
N ASN A 373 -23.99 -7.23 9.08
CA ASN A 373 -24.87 -6.35 8.32
C ASN A 373 -25.72 -5.47 9.23
N PHE A 374 -26.17 -5.99 10.38
CA PHE A 374 -26.87 -5.20 11.38
C PHE A 374 -25.97 -4.11 11.99
N ALA A 375 -24.69 -4.42 12.25
CA ALA A 375 -23.74 -3.44 12.74
C ALA A 375 -23.44 -2.35 11.68
N CYS A 376 -23.33 -2.72 10.40
CA CYS A 376 -23.17 -1.75 9.30
C CYS A 376 -24.38 -0.81 9.20
N LYS A 377 -25.59 -1.37 9.25
CA LYS A 377 -26.84 -0.57 9.23
C LYS A 377 -26.87 0.44 10.38
N SER A 378 -26.57 0.01 11.60
CA SER A 378 -26.54 0.89 12.76
C SER A 378 -25.47 1.98 12.64
N PHE A 379 -24.30 1.66 12.08
CA PHE A 379 -23.28 2.66 11.79
C PHE A 379 -23.77 3.70 10.78
N ASP A 380 -24.39 3.27 9.68
CA ASP A 380 -24.90 4.18 8.64
C ASP A 380 -26.02 5.09 9.19
N GLU A 381 -26.89 4.56 10.06
CA GLU A 381 -27.91 5.35 10.74
C GLU A 381 -27.29 6.40 11.66
N ILE A 382 -26.31 6.04 12.51
CA ILE A 382 -25.58 6.97 13.39
C ILE A 382 -24.95 8.12 12.59
N VAL A 383 -24.31 7.80 11.47
CA VAL A 383 -23.67 8.82 10.61
C VAL A 383 -24.74 9.72 9.96
N LYS A 384 -25.83 9.14 9.43
CA LYS A 384 -26.93 9.86 8.79
C LYS A 384 -27.67 10.78 9.76
N GLU A 385 -27.94 10.29 10.96
CA GLU A 385 -28.64 11.02 12.01
C GLU A 385 -27.75 12.03 12.73
N LYS A 386 -26.43 12.00 12.46
CA LYS A 386 -25.40 12.83 13.11
C LYS A 386 -25.40 12.65 14.63
N ASP A 387 -25.53 11.42 15.08
CA ASP A 387 -25.56 11.08 16.49
C ASP A 387 -24.33 11.59 17.24
N CYS A 388 -24.53 11.93 18.50
CA CYS A 388 -23.46 12.37 19.38
C CYS A 388 -22.62 11.17 19.87
N PHE A 389 -21.35 11.16 19.54
CA PHE A 389 -20.39 10.17 20.05
C PHE A 389 -19.03 10.79 20.45
N THR A 390 -18.91 12.13 20.40
CA THR A 390 -17.72 12.86 20.87
C THR A 390 -18.10 14.03 21.77
N LEU A 391 -17.17 14.47 22.63
CA LEU A 391 -17.39 15.64 23.48
C LEU A 391 -17.70 16.92 22.69
N LYS A 392 -17.15 17.04 21.47
CA LYS A 392 -17.40 18.20 20.60
C LYS A 392 -18.83 18.26 20.06
N GLN A 393 -19.52 17.12 20.02
CA GLN A 393 -20.91 17.01 19.54
C GLN A 393 -21.95 17.13 20.68
N LEU A 394 -21.50 17.14 21.95
CA LEU A 394 -22.39 17.45 23.07
C LEU A 394 -22.88 18.89 22.98
N ASP A 395 -24.18 19.08 23.21
CA ASP A 395 -24.85 20.41 23.26
C ASP A 395 -24.60 21.14 24.58
N ILE A 396 -23.48 20.88 25.23
CA ILE A 396 -22.94 21.56 26.40
C ILE A 396 -21.41 21.44 26.37
N ASN A 397 -20.72 22.46 26.86
CA ASN A 397 -19.26 22.50 26.88
C ASN A 397 -18.71 22.95 28.26
N GLY A 398 -17.38 22.99 28.39
CA GLY A 398 -16.73 23.37 29.66
C GLY A 398 -17.04 24.79 30.12
N HIS A 399 -17.28 25.75 29.21
CA HIS A 399 -17.65 27.12 29.59
C HIS A 399 -19.05 27.18 30.25
N ASP A 400 -19.97 26.34 29.81
CA ASP A 400 -21.31 26.27 30.41
C ASP A 400 -21.22 25.75 31.85
N LEU A 401 -20.35 24.75 32.08
CA LEU A 401 -20.12 24.21 33.44
C LEU A 401 -19.42 25.24 34.35
N ILE A 402 -18.48 26.04 33.80
CA ILE A 402 -17.83 27.12 34.55
C ILE A 402 -18.88 28.18 34.99
N LYS A 403 -19.82 28.58 34.12
CA LYS A 403 -20.91 29.49 34.45
C LYS A 403 -21.83 28.96 35.56
N MET A 404 -21.87 27.63 35.73
CA MET A 404 -22.64 26.96 36.79
C MET A 404 -21.86 26.85 38.12
N GLY A 405 -20.61 27.35 38.16
CA GLY A 405 -19.77 27.34 39.36
C GLY A 405 -18.82 26.14 39.45
N ILE A 406 -18.74 25.29 38.43
CA ILE A 406 -17.80 24.17 38.38
C ILE A 406 -16.50 24.67 37.77
N THR A 407 -15.50 24.99 38.59
CA THR A 407 -14.22 25.59 38.13
C THR A 407 -13.06 24.62 38.05
N ASP A 408 -13.18 23.44 38.69
CA ASP A 408 -12.13 22.43 38.61
C ASP A 408 -12.14 21.72 37.24
N GLY A 409 -11.03 21.82 36.48
CA GLY A 409 -10.90 21.26 35.15
C GLY A 409 -11.07 19.74 35.10
N LYS A 410 -10.66 19.02 36.15
CA LYS A 410 -10.84 17.56 36.25
C LYS A 410 -12.32 17.22 36.41
N GLN A 411 -13.02 17.92 37.29
CA GLN A 411 -14.44 17.74 37.53
C GLN A 411 -15.28 18.08 36.28
N ILE A 412 -14.90 19.14 35.53
CA ILE A 412 -15.49 19.48 34.23
C ILE A 412 -15.35 18.30 33.26
N GLY A 413 -14.13 17.78 33.11
CA GLY A 413 -13.84 16.65 32.20
C GLY A 413 -14.62 15.38 32.58
N GLU A 414 -14.68 15.03 33.84
CA GLU A 414 -15.42 13.86 34.34
C GLU A 414 -16.94 14.04 34.12
N THR A 415 -17.48 15.21 34.37
CA THR A 415 -18.89 15.53 34.14
C THR A 415 -19.27 15.40 32.68
N LEU A 416 -18.49 16.02 31.77
CA LEU A 416 -18.73 15.93 30.33
C LEU A 416 -18.63 14.49 29.82
N ASN A 417 -17.61 13.72 30.23
CA ASN A 417 -17.47 12.33 29.83
C ASN A 417 -18.60 11.44 30.34
N LYS A 418 -19.08 11.67 31.57
CA LYS A 418 -20.25 10.95 32.15
C LYS A 418 -21.50 11.22 31.34
N MET A 419 -21.78 12.49 31.01
CA MET A 419 -22.94 12.88 30.21
C MET A 419 -22.84 12.32 28.79
N LEU A 420 -21.65 12.37 28.14
CA LEU A 420 -21.45 11.77 26.84
C LEU A 420 -21.73 10.26 26.85
N GLY A 421 -21.29 9.55 27.90
CA GLY A 421 -21.62 8.13 28.09
C GLY A 421 -23.15 7.90 28.15
N MET A 422 -23.88 8.74 28.88
CA MET A 422 -25.34 8.64 29.00
C MET A 422 -26.06 8.97 27.68
N VAL A 423 -25.56 9.94 26.92
CA VAL A 423 -26.07 10.26 25.57
C VAL A 423 -25.82 9.12 24.60
N MET A 424 -24.62 8.55 24.59
CA MET A 424 -24.30 7.38 23.74
C MET A 424 -25.18 6.18 24.09
N ASP A 425 -25.55 6.01 25.34
CA ASP A 425 -26.41 4.92 25.84
C ASP A 425 -27.92 5.22 25.70
N GLU A 426 -28.30 6.35 25.10
CA GLU A 426 -29.70 6.78 24.92
C GLU A 426 -30.47 6.96 26.22
N THR A 427 -29.76 7.13 27.34
CA THR A 427 -30.36 7.39 28.67
C THR A 427 -30.46 8.88 28.99
N LEU A 428 -29.88 9.76 28.16
CA LEU A 428 -29.88 11.20 28.26
C LEU A 428 -29.99 11.83 26.88
N GLU A 429 -30.90 12.75 26.70
CA GLU A 429 -31.10 13.48 25.43
C GLU A 429 -30.02 14.53 25.27
N ASN A 430 -29.43 14.64 24.06
CA ASN A 430 -28.41 15.66 23.76
C ASN A 430 -29.07 17.02 23.47
N LYS A 431 -29.64 17.62 24.49
CA LYS A 431 -30.23 18.97 24.45
C LYS A 431 -29.68 19.81 25.58
N ASN A 432 -29.25 21.03 25.30
CA ASN A 432 -28.56 21.91 26.24
C ASN A 432 -29.31 22.04 27.59
N SER A 433 -30.62 22.30 27.59
CA SER A 433 -31.42 22.45 28.81
C SER A 433 -31.41 21.18 29.67
N ILE A 434 -31.49 19.99 29.04
CA ILE A 434 -31.48 18.70 29.72
C ILE A 434 -30.10 18.40 30.28
N LEU A 435 -29.07 18.70 29.50
CA LEU A 435 -27.67 18.50 29.90
C LEU A 435 -27.28 19.43 31.07
N ILE A 436 -27.74 20.69 31.08
CA ILE A 436 -27.54 21.61 32.19
C ILE A 436 -28.17 21.07 33.47
N GLN A 437 -29.42 20.61 33.41
CA GLN A 437 -30.09 20.02 34.57
C GLN A 437 -29.31 18.79 35.07
N LYS A 438 -28.92 17.91 34.20
CA LYS A 438 -28.14 16.72 34.53
C LYS A 438 -26.76 17.05 35.12
N ALA A 439 -26.10 18.09 34.63
CA ALA A 439 -24.83 18.55 35.19
C ALA A 439 -24.99 19.03 36.63
N LYS A 440 -26.10 19.73 36.96
CA LYS A 440 -26.43 20.12 38.36
C LYS A 440 -26.59 18.90 39.26
N GLU A 441 -27.38 17.91 38.80
CA GLU A 441 -27.57 16.66 39.55
C GLU A 441 -26.27 15.91 39.82
N ILE A 442 -25.39 15.80 38.80
CA ILE A 442 -24.08 15.11 38.90
C ILE A 442 -23.18 15.80 39.93
N ASN A 443 -23.23 17.12 40.03
CA ASN A 443 -22.37 17.93 40.90
C ASN A 443 -23.02 18.40 42.16
N SER A 444 -24.26 17.95 42.49
CA SER A 444 -25.02 18.32 43.66
C SER A 444 -25.23 19.84 43.84
N LEU A 445 -25.50 20.52 42.70
CA LEU A 445 -25.74 21.98 42.61
C LEU A 445 -27.23 22.30 42.53
#